data_03e0bb9a19c9498139ecbeec289e7a15
#
_entry.id   03e0bb9a19c9498139ecbeec289e7a15
#
_cell.length_a   1.000
_cell.length_b   1.000
_cell.length_c   1.000
_cell.angle_alpha   90.00
_cell.angle_beta   90.00
_cell.angle_gamma   90.00
#
_symmetry.space_group_name_H-M   'P 1'
#
loop_
_entity.id
_entity.type
_entity.pdbx_description
1 polymer ?
#
loop_
_entity_poly.entity_id
_entity_poly.type
_entity_poly.pdbx_seq_one_letter_code
_entity_poly.pdbx_strand_id
1 'polypeptide(L)'
;MLFRSRSNAIYEAGEKRRISRSTVSHNTLSIDQRDQCEMWGSFRSARKPRVDSNVTSTTGEIIVRGRHDGYRRLSGKPIHHRQVRAKEDEICINDWVEGGHGQSAQAQILLHPACKVSEEEEGLVIDRDDIRVLILSASPMVIIETEWFPTFGKSYRTHQVVFRYGPIPGNWEIKLLRIK
;
A
#
# COMPACT_ATOMS: atom_id res chain seq x y z
N MET A 1 -12.40 -10.12 -4.05
CA MET A 1 -11.16 -9.31 -4.11
C MET A 1 -11.22 -8.28 -2.99
N LEU A 2 -10.40 -8.45 -1.95
CA LEU A 2 -10.45 -7.65 -0.70
C LEU A 2 -9.68 -6.33 -0.83
N PHE A 3 -8.63 -6.29 -1.65
CA PHE A 3 -7.72 -5.15 -1.77
C PHE A 3 -7.71 -4.62 -3.20
N ARG A 4 -7.77 -3.32 -3.36
CA ARG A 4 -7.71 -2.66 -4.67
C ARG A 4 -6.88 -1.38 -4.60
N SER A 5 -6.17 -1.10 -5.67
CA SER A 5 -5.62 0.23 -5.91
C SER A 5 -6.72 1.18 -6.39
N ARG A 6 -6.57 2.46 -6.13
CA ARG A 6 -7.48 3.48 -6.62
C ARG A 6 -7.27 3.73 -8.11
N SER A 7 -8.36 3.82 -8.86
CA SER A 7 -8.35 4.33 -10.22
C SER A 7 -8.57 5.84 -10.24
N ASN A 8 -8.26 6.51 -11.36
CA ASN A 8 -8.49 7.95 -11.51
C ASN A 8 -9.98 8.29 -11.36
N ALA A 9 -10.31 9.03 -10.32
CA ALA A 9 -11.68 9.33 -9.95
C ALA A 9 -12.40 10.31 -10.87
N ILE A 10 -11.70 11.34 -11.34
CA ILE A 10 -12.28 12.45 -12.08
C ILE A 10 -11.25 13.12 -13.01
N TYR A 11 -11.73 13.71 -14.13
CA TYR A 11 -10.90 14.50 -15.04
C TYR A 11 -10.76 15.96 -14.60
N GLU A 12 -11.63 16.43 -13.72
CA GLU A 12 -11.56 17.80 -13.23
C GLU A 12 -10.33 18.03 -12.36
N ALA A 13 -9.72 19.19 -12.51
CA ALA A 13 -8.67 19.65 -11.64
C ALA A 13 -9.23 19.87 -10.24
N GLY A 14 -8.57 19.33 -9.21
CA GLY A 14 -9.02 19.51 -7.83
C GLY A 14 -8.39 18.53 -6.85
N GLU A 15 -8.78 18.68 -5.60
CA GLU A 15 -8.23 17.91 -4.47
C GLU A 15 -8.50 16.40 -4.60
N LYS A 16 -9.71 16.01 -5.01
CA LYS A 16 -10.04 14.58 -5.20
C LYS A 16 -9.12 13.91 -6.21
N ARG A 17 -8.83 14.59 -7.32
CA ARG A 17 -7.89 14.06 -8.31
C ARG A 17 -6.46 13.99 -7.77
N ARG A 18 -6.02 15.02 -7.05
CA ARG A 18 -4.71 15.02 -6.40
C ARG A 18 -4.58 13.85 -5.43
N ILE A 19 -5.57 13.65 -4.57
CA ILE A 19 -5.62 12.54 -3.61
C ILE A 19 -5.60 11.18 -4.33
N SER A 20 -6.46 10.97 -5.34
CA SER A 20 -6.55 9.67 -6.02
C SER A 20 -5.25 9.27 -6.75
N ARG A 21 -4.39 10.22 -7.09
CA ARG A 21 -3.10 10.02 -7.74
C ARG A 21 -1.94 9.91 -6.75
N SER A 22 -2.13 10.34 -5.51
CA SER A 22 -1.07 10.35 -4.50
C SER A 22 -0.67 8.94 -4.06
N THR A 23 0.57 8.78 -3.64
CA THR A 23 1.10 7.50 -3.17
C THR A 23 0.29 6.93 -1.99
N VAL A 24 -0.17 7.78 -1.09
CA VAL A 24 -0.98 7.36 0.08
C VAL A 24 -2.35 6.80 -0.29
N SER A 25 -2.77 6.93 -1.54
CA SER A 25 -4.01 6.33 -2.06
C SER A 25 -3.81 4.95 -2.69
N HIS A 26 -2.61 4.40 -2.67
CA HIS A 26 -2.28 3.11 -3.28
C HIS A 26 -1.72 2.15 -2.23
N ASN A 27 -1.84 0.84 -2.49
CA ASN A 27 -1.34 -0.22 -1.60
C ASN A 27 0.18 -0.34 -1.73
N THR A 28 0.89 0.64 -1.18
CA THR A 28 2.34 0.75 -1.27
C THR A 28 2.92 1.42 -0.03
N LEU A 29 4.24 1.59 0.00
CA LEU A 29 4.95 2.31 1.04
C LEU A 29 5.12 3.78 0.65
N SER A 30 4.99 4.69 1.61
CA SER A 30 5.36 6.10 1.50
C SER A 30 6.42 6.48 2.53
N ILE A 31 7.29 7.43 2.17
CA ILE A 31 8.35 7.98 3.04
C ILE A 31 8.02 9.45 3.31
N ASP A 32 7.98 9.84 4.61
CA ASP A 32 7.55 11.18 5.08
C ASP A 32 6.24 11.65 4.42
N GLN A 33 5.31 10.73 4.15
CA GLN A 33 4.04 10.99 3.46
C GLN A 33 4.21 11.64 2.07
N ARG A 34 5.38 11.53 1.47
CA ARG A 34 5.67 12.10 0.15
C ARG A 34 5.31 11.13 -0.97
N ASP A 35 4.96 11.69 -2.11
CA ASP A 35 4.69 10.90 -3.31
C ASP A 35 5.96 10.27 -3.90
N GLN A 36 5.82 9.10 -4.52
CA GLN A 36 6.91 8.39 -5.23
C GLN A 36 7.41 9.17 -6.46
N CYS A 37 6.58 10.02 -7.05
CA CYS A 37 6.98 10.98 -8.08
C CYS A 37 6.57 12.39 -7.65
N GLU A 38 7.16 13.41 -8.24
CA GLU A 38 6.70 14.78 -8.01
C GLU A 38 5.37 15.03 -8.71
N MET A 39 4.38 15.51 -7.97
CA MET A 39 3.07 15.84 -8.48
C MET A 39 2.96 17.36 -8.64
N TRP A 40 2.85 17.84 -9.89
CA TRP A 40 2.67 19.26 -10.20
C TRP A 40 1.22 19.51 -10.60
N GLY A 41 0.39 19.81 -9.59
CA GLY A 41 -1.05 20.01 -9.79
C GLY A 41 -1.78 18.71 -10.19
N SER A 42 -2.95 18.86 -10.78
CA SER A 42 -3.87 17.75 -11.04
C SER A 42 -3.45 16.82 -12.19
N PHE A 43 -2.61 17.27 -13.12
CA PHE A 43 -2.32 16.53 -14.35
C PHE A 43 -0.83 16.26 -14.60
N ARG A 44 0.05 17.08 -14.06
CA ARG A 44 1.49 16.99 -14.32
C ARG A 44 2.19 16.19 -13.23
N SER A 45 3.18 15.42 -13.64
CA SER A 45 4.11 14.76 -12.73
C SER A 45 5.52 14.77 -13.33
N ALA A 46 6.52 14.89 -12.47
CA ALA A 46 7.92 14.84 -12.84
C ALA A 46 8.65 13.77 -12.01
N ARG A 47 9.90 13.49 -12.39
CA ARG A 47 10.75 12.52 -11.67
C ARG A 47 10.05 11.19 -11.44
N LYS A 48 9.50 10.64 -12.52
CA LYS A 48 8.86 9.32 -12.49
C LYS A 48 9.89 8.28 -12.05
N PRO A 49 9.52 7.38 -11.13
CA PRO A 49 10.42 6.34 -10.67
C PRO A 49 10.77 5.37 -11.80
N ARG A 50 12.00 4.87 -11.78
CA ARG A 50 12.38 3.66 -12.51
C ARG A 50 11.94 2.47 -11.67
N VAL A 51 11.30 1.51 -12.30
CA VAL A 51 10.76 0.32 -11.65
C VAL A 51 11.40 -0.91 -12.29
N ASP A 52 11.92 -1.80 -11.45
CA ASP A 52 12.30 -3.16 -11.81
C ASP A 52 11.36 -4.13 -11.13
N SER A 53 10.93 -5.18 -11.84
CA SER A 53 10.12 -6.22 -11.23
C SER A 53 10.34 -7.57 -11.90
N ASN A 54 10.19 -8.64 -11.12
CA ASN A 54 10.14 -10.00 -11.60
C ASN A 54 9.06 -10.81 -10.88
N VAL A 55 8.62 -11.87 -11.54
CA VAL A 55 7.65 -12.82 -10.99
C VAL A 55 8.22 -14.23 -11.13
N THR A 56 8.17 -14.99 -10.05
CA THR A 56 8.48 -16.42 -10.04
C THR A 56 7.25 -17.18 -9.57
N SER A 57 6.85 -18.21 -10.31
CA SER A 57 5.72 -19.05 -9.96
C SER A 57 6.18 -20.51 -9.88
N THR A 58 5.78 -21.20 -8.83
CA THR A 58 5.96 -22.63 -8.61
C THR A 58 4.61 -23.25 -8.24
N THR A 59 4.55 -24.58 -8.08
CA THR A 59 3.34 -25.24 -7.62
C THR A 59 3.02 -24.78 -6.18
N GLY A 60 1.92 -24.05 -6.02
CA GLY A 60 1.41 -23.58 -4.71
C GLY A 60 1.98 -22.26 -4.21
N GLU A 61 2.89 -21.59 -4.94
CA GLU A 61 3.45 -20.32 -4.50
C GLU A 61 3.72 -19.37 -5.69
N ILE A 62 3.37 -18.10 -5.52
CA ILE A 62 3.73 -17.01 -6.43
C ILE A 62 4.54 -15.98 -5.65
N ILE A 63 5.70 -15.61 -6.18
CA ILE A 63 6.55 -14.56 -5.61
C ILE A 63 6.70 -13.44 -6.63
N VAL A 64 6.29 -12.24 -6.23
CA VAL A 64 6.51 -11.00 -6.98
C VAL A 64 7.53 -10.16 -6.25
N ARG A 65 8.59 -9.75 -6.92
CA ARG A 65 9.58 -8.80 -6.39
C ARG A 65 9.56 -7.55 -7.23
N GLY A 66 9.65 -6.40 -6.58
CA GLY A 66 9.73 -5.11 -7.23
C GLY A 66 10.61 -4.15 -6.45
N ARG A 67 11.24 -3.22 -7.16
CA ARG A 67 11.92 -2.08 -6.56
C ARG A 67 11.71 -0.84 -7.39
N HIS A 68 11.80 0.32 -6.75
CA HIS A 68 11.79 1.60 -7.45
C HIS A 68 12.64 2.66 -6.75
N ASP A 69 13.13 3.61 -7.54
CA ASP A 69 13.97 4.71 -7.11
C ASP A 69 13.20 6.04 -6.89
N GLY A 70 11.89 6.00 -6.76
CA GLY A 70 11.03 7.18 -6.68
C GLY A 70 11.35 8.13 -5.52
N TYR A 71 12.03 7.64 -4.50
CA TYR A 71 12.45 8.43 -3.34
C TYR A 71 13.91 8.90 -3.40
N ARG A 72 14.68 8.60 -4.48
CA ARG A 72 16.09 9.05 -4.61
C ARG A 72 16.32 10.55 -4.53
N ARG A 73 15.26 11.36 -4.69
CA ARG A 73 15.32 12.81 -4.50
C ARG A 73 15.37 13.24 -3.04
N LEU A 74 15.05 12.35 -2.10
CA LEU A 74 15.11 12.60 -0.66
C LEU A 74 16.53 12.38 -0.15
N SER A 75 16.81 12.94 1.04
CA SER A 75 18.10 12.77 1.71
C SER A 75 18.42 11.28 1.92
N GLY A 76 19.67 10.88 1.68
CA GLY A 76 20.10 9.49 1.74
C GLY A 76 19.63 8.63 0.57
N LYS A 77 18.97 9.22 -0.45
CA LYS A 77 18.58 8.59 -1.72
C LYS A 77 17.85 7.25 -1.54
N PRO A 78 16.75 7.17 -0.78
CA PRO A 78 16.09 5.91 -0.48
C PRO A 78 15.62 5.16 -1.74
N ILE A 79 15.77 3.84 -1.72
CA ILE A 79 15.23 2.91 -2.72
C ILE A 79 14.27 1.96 -1.98
N HIS A 80 13.02 1.89 -2.44
CA HIS A 80 12.02 0.99 -1.90
C HIS A 80 12.02 -0.33 -2.67
N HIS A 81 12.00 -1.40 -1.92
CA HIS A 81 11.84 -2.77 -2.41
C HIS A 81 10.61 -3.40 -1.77
N ARG A 82 9.90 -4.20 -2.54
CA ARG A 82 8.77 -5.00 -2.06
C ARG A 82 8.84 -6.41 -2.62
N GLN A 83 8.64 -7.39 -1.74
CA GLN A 83 8.33 -8.75 -2.12
C GLN A 83 6.92 -9.10 -1.65
N VAL A 84 6.12 -9.65 -2.55
CA VAL A 84 4.83 -10.27 -2.21
C VAL A 84 4.95 -11.75 -2.50
N ARG A 85 4.70 -12.57 -1.49
CA ARG A 85 4.63 -14.02 -1.59
C ARG A 85 3.19 -14.44 -1.32
N ALA A 86 2.59 -15.12 -2.26
CA ALA A 86 1.22 -15.60 -2.17
C ALA A 86 1.16 -17.13 -2.25
N LYS A 87 0.52 -17.72 -1.26
CA LYS A 87 0.12 -19.12 -1.17
C LYS A 87 -1.41 -19.21 -1.09
N GLU A 88 -1.95 -20.42 -0.99
CA GLU A 88 -3.40 -20.66 -0.97
C GLU A 88 -4.13 -19.83 0.10
N ASP A 89 -3.66 -19.86 1.34
CA ASP A 89 -4.29 -19.20 2.48
C ASP A 89 -3.42 -18.12 3.13
N GLU A 90 -2.31 -17.75 2.51
CA GLU A 90 -1.37 -16.77 3.05
C GLU A 90 -0.87 -15.81 1.97
N ILE A 91 -0.86 -14.52 2.28
CA ILE A 91 -0.08 -13.52 1.54
C ILE A 91 0.87 -12.85 2.52
N CYS A 92 2.16 -12.90 2.21
CA CYS A 92 3.20 -12.20 2.95
C CYS A 92 3.74 -11.05 2.09
N ILE A 93 3.67 -9.84 2.63
CA ILE A 93 4.21 -8.62 2.00
C ILE A 93 5.43 -8.20 2.82
N ASN A 94 6.58 -8.16 2.18
CA ASN A 94 7.82 -7.72 2.79
C ASN A 94 8.29 -6.44 2.10
N ASP A 95 8.35 -5.35 2.86
CA ASP A 95 8.86 -4.05 2.41
C ASP A 95 10.20 -3.77 3.05
N TRP A 96 11.19 -3.35 2.26
CA TRP A 96 12.42 -2.78 2.82
C TRP A 96 12.87 -1.55 2.05
N VAL A 97 13.60 -0.70 2.75
CA VAL A 97 14.15 0.53 2.19
C VAL A 97 15.65 0.55 2.42
N GLU A 98 16.40 0.68 1.35
CA GLU A 98 17.84 0.93 1.36
C GLU A 98 18.09 2.44 1.31
N GLY A 99 19.10 2.92 2.05
CA GLY A 99 19.40 4.34 2.16
C GLY A 99 18.41 5.11 3.04
N GLY A 100 18.53 6.45 3.03
CA GLY A 100 17.76 7.31 3.93
C GLY A 100 18.55 7.77 5.14
N HIS A 101 17.99 8.69 5.92
CA HIS A 101 18.56 9.31 7.11
C HIS A 101 17.51 9.50 8.20
N GLY A 102 16.81 8.42 8.57
CA GLY A 102 15.85 8.42 9.64
C GLY A 102 14.46 8.98 9.29
N GLN A 103 14.15 9.16 7.99
CA GLN A 103 12.80 9.52 7.56
C GLN A 103 11.79 8.43 7.96
N SER A 104 10.57 8.83 8.26
CA SER A 104 9.52 7.88 8.62
C SER A 104 8.95 7.16 7.40
N ALA A 105 8.75 5.85 7.52
CA ALA A 105 8.05 5.06 6.52
C ALA A 105 6.69 4.59 7.03
N GLN A 106 5.71 4.49 6.12
CA GLN A 106 4.44 3.85 6.38
C GLN A 106 3.97 3.11 5.12
N ALA A 107 3.29 1.99 5.32
CA ALA A 107 2.58 1.32 4.24
C ALA A 107 1.07 1.41 4.46
N GLN A 108 0.30 1.20 3.41
CA GLN A 108 -1.15 1.21 3.50
C GLN A 108 -1.79 0.15 2.61
N ILE A 109 -2.92 -0.38 3.09
CA ILE A 109 -3.79 -1.29 2.36
C ILE A 109 -5.20 -0.71 2.34
N LEU A 110 -5.70 -0.37 1.15
CA LEU A 110 -7.06 0.10 0.93
C LEU A 110 -8.01 -1.09 0.87
N LEU A 111 -9.06 -1.06 1.67
CA LEU A 111 -10.07 -2.10 1.70
C LEU A 111 -11.20 -1.83 0.68
N HIS A 112 -11.90 -2.87 0.28
CA HIS A 112 -13.13 -2.73 -0.49
C HIS A 112 -14.25 -2.22 0.44
N PRO A 113 -15.19 -1.36 -0.02
CA PRO A 113 -16.26 -0.81 0.83
C PRO A 113 -17.15 -1.84 1.52
N ALA A 114 -17.29 -3.02 0.95
CA ALA A 114 -18.06 -4.11 1.56
C ALA A 114 -17.29 -4.87 2.66
N CYS A 115 -16.03 -4.51 2.95
CA CYS A 115 -15.27 -5.12 4.03
C CYS A 115 -15.70 -4.54 5.38
N LYS A 116 -15.89 -5.40 6.36
CA LYS A 116 -15.98 -5.05 7.77
C LYS A 116 -14.60 -5.24 8.40
N VAL A 117 -14.24 -4.36 9.31
CA VAL A 117 -12.95 -4.41 10.01
C VAL A 117 -13.22 -4.49 11.50
N SER A 118 -12.56 -5.41 12.18
CA SER A 118 -12.57 -5.54 13.64
C SER A 118 -11.14 -5.68 14.17
N GLU A 119 -10.92 -5.18 15.37
CA GLU A 119 -9.68 -5.41 16.12
C GLU A 119 -9.88 -6.66 16.98
N GLU A 120 -8.93 -7.59 16.89
CA GLU A 120 -8.88 -8.80 17.72
C GLU A 120 -7.52 -8.84 18.45
N GLU A 121 -7.37 -9.74 19.41
CA GLU A 121 -6.16 -9.85 20.25
C GLU A 121 -4.87 -10.03 19.42
N GLU A 122 -4.96 -10.81 18.33
CA GLU A 122 -3.81 -11.13 17.49
C GLU A 122 -3.54 -10.10 16.39
N GLY A 123 -4.54 -9.27 16.01
CA GLY A 123 -4.39 -8.32 14.90
C GLY A 123 -5.71 -7.74 14.40
N LEU A 124 -5.75 -7.37 13.11
CA LEU A 124 -6.96 -6.87 12.47
C LEU A 124 -7.63 -7.96 11.66
N VAL A 125 -8.92 -8.15 11.86
CA VAL A 125 -9.72 -9.08 11.05
C VAL A 125 -10.55 -8.30 10.05
N ILE A 126 -10.50 -8.77 8.80
CA ILE A 126 -11.24 -8.24 7.67
C ILE A 126 -12.22 -9.30 7.20
N ASP A 127 -13.50 -9.01 7.33
CA ASP A 127 -14.59 -9.87 6.87
C ASP A 127 -15.22 -9.32 5.61
N ARG A 128 -15.48 -10.21 4.65
CA ARG A 128 -16.29 -9.92 3.48
C ARG A 128 -16.87 -11.20 2.90
N ASP A 129 -18.18 -11.25 2.79
CA ASP A 129 -18.92 -12.41 2.31
C ASP A 129 -18.56 -13.66 3.15
N ASP A 130 -18.03 -14.71 2.53
CA ASP A 130 -17.52 -15.94 3.15
C ASP A 130 -16.00 -15.94 3.38
N ILE A 131 -15.35 -14.79 3.19
CA ILE A 131 -13.91 -14.65 3.32
C ILE A 131 -13.59 -13.86 4.58
N ARG A 132 -12.80 -14.48 5.46
CA ARG A 132 -12.25 -13.88 6.66
C ARG A 132 -10.72 -13.89 6.61
N VAL A 133 -10.10 -12.73 6.83
CA VAL A 133 -8.65 -12.55 6.73
C VAL A 133 -8.12 -11.88 7.99
N LEU A 134 -7.17 -12.52 8.65
CA LEU A 134 -6.40 -11.94 9.75
C LEU A 134 -5.17 -11.22 9.18
N ILE A 135 -5.00 -9.96 9.56
CA ILE A 135 -3.83 -9.14 9.23
C ILE A 135 -2.92 -9.05 10.44
N LEU A 136 -1.69 -9.47 10.28
CA LEU A 136 -0.64 -9.44 11.31
C LEU A 136 0.50 -8.51 10.87
N SER A 137 1.02 -7.73 11.80
CA SER A 137 2.24 -6.93 11.63
C SER A 137 2.87 -6.63 12.98
N ALA A 138 4.19 -6.62 13.05
CA ALA A 138 4.91 -6.10 14.22
C ALA A 138 4.83 -4.56 14.32
N SER A 139 4.50 -3.88 13.23
CA SER A 139 4.31 -2.44 13.21
C SER A 139 2.91 -2.05 13.67
N PRO A 140 2.76 -0.94 14.41
CA PRO A 140 1.44 -0.43 14.78
C PRO A 140 0.53 -0.23 13.57
N MET A 141 -0.71 -0.70 13.68
CA MET A 141 -1.74 -0.56 12.66
C MET A 141 -2.78 0.47 13.10
N VAL A 142 -3.25 1.28 12.14
CA VAL A 142 -4.32 2.25 12.36
C VAL A 142 -5.33 2.14 11.23
N ILE A 143 -6.60 2.08 11.57
CA ILE A 143 -7.70 2.12 10.60
C ILE A 143 -8.10 3.57 10.40
N ILE A 144 -8.12 4.03 9.15
CA ILE A 144 -8.59 5.36 8.79
C ILE A 144 -9.74 5.29 7.79
N GLU A 145 -10.74 6.16 7.96
CA GLU A 145 -11.77 6.36 6.95
C GLU A 145 -11.20 7.06 5.72
N THR A 146 -11.64 6.62 4.54
CA THR A 146 -11.19 7.16 3.27
C THR A 146 -12.22 6.91 2.16
N GLU A 147 -11.91 7.32 0.94
CA GLU A 147 -12.74 7.06 -0.24
C GLU A 147 -12.06 6.06 -1.18
N TRP A 148 -12.84 5.18 -1.76
CA TRP A 148 -12.45 4.32 -2.87
C TRP A 148 -13.11 4.79 -4.17
N PHE A 149 -12.33 4.88 -5.22
CA PHE A 149 -12.75 5.36 -6.53
C PHE A 149 -12.67 4.21 -7.56
N PRO A 150 -13.72 3.38 -7.72
CA PRO A 150 -13.67 2.22 -8.62
C PRO A 150 -13.67 2.59 -10.10
N THR A 151 -14.40 3.65 -10.44
CA THR A 151 -14.57 4.14 -11.80
C THR A 151 -14.67 5.66 -11.80
N PHE A 152 -14.60 6.24 -12.99
CA PHE A 152 -14.76 7.67 -13.20
C PHE A 152 -16.06 8.21 -12.58
N GLY A 153 -15.93 9.29 -11.81
CA GLY A 153 -17.07 9.99 -11.20
C GLY A 153 -17.75 9.28 -10.03
N LYS A 154 -17.27 8.08 -9.59
CA LYS A 154 -17.86 7.35 -8.47
C LYS A 154 -16.88 7.26 -7.31
N SER A 155 -17.36 7.56 -6.10
CA SER A 155 -16.62 7.32 -4.86
C SER A 155 -17.50 6.62 -3.84
N TYR A 156 -16.89 5.78 -3.00
CA TYR A 156 -17.53 5.09 -1.90
C TYR A 156 -16.67 5.24 -0.66
N ARG A 157 -17.32 5.48 0.49
CA ARG A 157 -16.62 5.44 1.78
C ARG A 157 -16.07 4.06 2.04
N THR A 158 -14.86 3.99 2.58
CA THR A 158 -14.21 2.74 2.95
C THR A 158 -13.15 3.00 4.01
N HIS A 159 -12.42 1.95 4.37
CA HIS A 159 -11.31 2.02 5.32
C HIS A 159 -9.97 1.71 4.62
N GLN A 160 -8.93 2.26 5.20
CA GLN A 160 -7.55 1.95 4.86
C GLN A 160 -6.82 1.54 6.12
N VAL A 161 -6.12 0.42 6.09
CA VAL A 161 -5.19 0.02 7.15
C VAL A 161 -3.85 0.67 6.86
N VAL A 162 -3.36 1.46 7.80
CA VAL A 162 -2.06 2.11 7.74
C VAL A 162 -1.12 1.44 8.73
N PHE A 163 0.01 0.95 8.23
CA PHE A 163 1.10 0.35 9.00
C PHE A 163 2.15 1.41 9.25
N ARG A 164 2.36 1.79 10.49
CA ARG A 164 3.37 2.79 10.89
C ARG A 164 4.71 2.11 11.04
N TYR A 165 5.48 2.11 9.99
CA TYR A 165 6.84 1.62 9.99
C TYR A 165 7.77 2.60 10.74
N GLY A 166 8.89 2.11 11.17
CA GLY A 166 9.89 2.96 11.83
C GLY A 166 10.70 3.81 10.85
N PRO A 167 11.80 4.38 11.34
CA PRO A 167 12.71 5.13 10.50
C PRO A 167 13.39 4.24 9.45
N ILE A 168 13.74 4.84 8.31
CA ILE A 168 14.53 4.19 7.26
C ILE A 168 16.05 4.46 7.46
N PRO A 169 16.92 3.50 7.04
CA PRO A 169 16.62 2.21 6.40
C PRO A 169 15.93 1.22 7.36
N GLY A 170 15.15 0.30 6.80
CA GLY A 170 14.41 -0.68 7.60
C GLY A 170 13.78 -1.77 6.75
N ASN A 171 13.23 -2.77 7.41
CA ASN A 171 12.56 -3.92 6.83
C ASN A 171 11.32 -4.26 7.66
N TRP A 172 10.17 -4.48 7.01
CA TRP A 172 8.88 -4.69 7.66
C TRP A 172 8.06 -5.74 6.91
N GLU A 173 7.29 -6.50 7.68
CA GLU A 173 6.45 -7.58 7.16
C GLU A 173 4.99 -7.35 7.53
N ILE A 174 4.10 -7.66 6.58
CA ILE A 174 2.66 -7.77 6.77
C ILE A 174 2.25 -9.17 6.33
N LYS A 175 1.54 -9.90 7.18
CA LYS A 175 0.94 -11.20 6.84
C LYS A 175 -0.58 -11.06 6.75
N LEU A 176 -1.15 -11.66 5.74
CA LEU A 176 -2.58 -11.78 5.51
C LEU A 176 -2.90 -13.27 5.49
N LEU A 177 -3.60 -13.75 6.50
CA LEU A 177 -3.94 -15.15 6.68
C LEU A 177 -5.44 -15.35 6.48
N ARG A 178 -5.83 -16.24 5.56
CA ARG A 178 -7.21 -16.67 5.48
C ARG A 178 -7.51 -17.54 6.70
N ILE A 179 -8.53 -17.16 7.45
CA ILE A 179 -9.00 -17.90 8.62
C ILE A 179 -10.43 -18.38 8.39
N LYS A 180 -10.85 -19.42 9.13
CA LYS A 180 -12.18 -20.03 9.03
C LYS A 180 -13.23 -19.23 9.79
#